data_d5f1dece755b105cddbb82b0e0c0e95f
#
_entry.id   d5f1dece755b105cddbb82b0e0c0e95f
#
_cell.length_a   1.000
_cell.length_b   1.000
_cell.length_c   1.000
_cell.angle_alpha   90.00
_cell.angle_beta   90.00
_cell.angle_gamma   90.00
#
_symmetry.space_group_name_H-M   'P 1'
#
loop_
_entity.id
_entity.type
_entity.pdbx_description
1 polymer ?
#
loop_
_entity_poly.entity_id
_entity_poly.type
_entity_poly.pdbx_seq_one_letter_code
_entity_poly.pdbx_strand_id
1 'polypeptide(L)'
;LKELAGTLEEGKADLLGVFMIEGLTKRGELPEEKLQDHYITFLAGIFRSIRFGASSAHGVANLVRFNFFEEKGAFTRGSDGLYRVNLEKMARATEELTTITLKFQGDGDYAGAKAFVEKYGKVGPQLEADLARLKKIPTDIVFEQGVEALGI
;
A
#
# COMPACT_ATOMS: atom_id res chain seq x y z
N LEU A 1 -4.53 -20.07 6.71
CA LEU A 1 -4.59 -19.13 5.56
C LEU A 1 -3.70 -19.57 4.39
N LYS A 2 -2.94 -20.68 4.56
CA LYS A 2 -2.18 -21.34 3.49
C LYS A 2 -1.30 -20.33 2.71
N GLU A 3 -1.37 -20.35 1.37
CA GLU A 3 -0.62 -19.49 0.46
C GLU A 3 -0.93 -17.97 0.62
N LEU A 4 -2.06 -17.64 1.21
CA LEU A 4 -2.45 -16.24 1.46
C LEU A 4 -1.79 -15.64 2.70
N ALA A 5 -1.18 -16.48 3.57
CA ALA A 5 -0.64 -16.03 4.84
C ALA A 5 0.42 -14.92 4.67
N GLY A 6 1.33 -15.07 3.71
CA GLY A 6 2.35 -14.05 3.43
C GLY A 6 1.75 -12.72 2.98
N THR A 7 0.80 -12.76 2.05
CA THR A 7 0.13 -11.53 1.55
C THR A 7 -0.60 -10.79 2.66
N LEU A 8 -1.30 -11.51 3.54
CA LEU A 8 -2.04 -10.90 4.66
C LEU A 8 -1.08 -10.36 5.73
N GLU A 9 0.03 -11.07 6.01
CA GLU A 9 1.04 -10.63 6.97
C GLU A 9 1.73 -9.34 6.53
N GLU A 10 2.17 -9.28 5.27
CA GLU A 10 2.76 -8.08 4.67
C GLU A 10 1.78 -6.91 4.66
N GLY A 11 0.53 -7.19 4.27
CA GLY A 11 -0.55 -6.19 4.30
C GLY A 11 -0.81 -5.66 5.70
N LYS A 12 -0.88 -6.55 6.69
CA LYS A 12 -1.09 -6.20 8.10
C LYS A 12 0.03 -5.33 8.66
N ALA A 13 1.29 -5.70 8.40
CA ALA A 13 2.42 -4.95 8.92
C ALA A 13 2.39 -3.47 8.50
N ASP A 14 2.16 -3.23 7.21
CA ASP A 14 2.08 -1.89 6.67
C ASP A 14 0.85 -1.11 7.18
N LEU A 15 -0.32 -1.77 7.24
CA LEU A 15 -1.56 -1.16 7.74
C LEU A 15 -1.45 -0.77 9.21
N LEU A 16 -0.89 -1.63 10.04
CA LEU A 16 -0.67 -1.34 11.47
C LEU A 16 0.30 -0.17 11.64
N GLY A 17 1.34 -0.07 10.80
CA GLY A 17 2.25 1.07 10.80
C GLY A 17 1.51 2.39 10.58
N VAL A 18 0.66 2.47 9.55
CA VAL A 18 -0.14 3.67 9.25
C VAL A 18 -1.18 3.96 10.33
N PHE A 19 -1.86 2.92 10.83
CA PHE A 19 -2.82 3.04 11.93
C PHE A 19 -2.16 3.58 13.21
N MET A 20 -0.94 3.12 13.53
CA MET A 20 -0.18 3.60 14.68
C MET A 20 0.24 5.06 14.52
N ILE A 21 0.65 5.49 13.33
CA ILE A 21 0.99 6.90 13.06
C ILE A 21 -0.22 7.79 13.39
N GLU A 22 -1.41 7.43 12.93
CA GLU A 22 -2.63 8.16 13.26
C GLU A 22 -2.91 8.18 14.78
N GLY A 23 -2.78 7.03 15.43
CA GLY A 23 -2.95 6.91 16.87
C GLY A 23 -1.96 7.79 17.66
N LEU A 24 -0.71 7.81 17.28
CA LEU A 24 0.34 8.64 17.89
C LEU A 24 0.09 10.13 17.64
N THR A 25 -0.37 10.48 16.43
CA THR A 25 -0.76 11.86 16.11
C THR A 25 -1.92 12.34 16.99
N LYS A 26 -2.98 11.54 17.14
CA LYS A 26 -4.11 11.86 18.03
C LYS A 26 -3.72 12.01 19.50
N ARG A 27 -2.64 11.39 19.92
CA ARG A 27 -2.08 11.51 21.28
C ARG A 27 -1.10 12.67 21.44
N GLY A 28 -0.83 13.42 20.38
CA GLY A 28 0.15 14.51 20.38
C GLY A 28 1.61 14.05 20.41
N GLU A 29 1.88 12.78 20.14
CA GLU A 29 3.23 12.22 20.08
C GLU A 29 3.90 12.49 18.72
N LEU A 30 3.09 12.66 17.67
CA LEU A 30 3.51 13.09 16.35
C LEU A 30 2.80 14.38 15.95
N PRO A 31 3.46 15.26 15.17
CA PRO A 31 2.87 16.52 14.71
C PRO A 31 1.66 16.26 13.79
N GLU A 32 0.52 16.89 14.09
CA GLU A 32 -0.73 16.73 13.31
C GLU A 32 -0.55 17.21 11.86
N GLU A 33 0.22 18.28 11.64
CA GLU A 33 0.50 18.83 10.32
C GLU A 33 1.28 17.87 9.42
N LYS A 34 1.88 16.81 9.97
CA LYS A 34 2.59 15.77 9.23
C LYS A 34 1.73 14.57 8.82
N LEU A 35 0.53 14.44 9.36
CA LEU A 35 -0.33 13.28 9.05
C LEU A 35 -0.64 13.16 7.56
N GLN A 36 -0.87 14.29 6.89
CA GLN A 36 -1.07 14.30 5.44
C GLN A 36 0.15 13.80 4.68
N ASP A 37 1.34 14.23 5.06
CA ASP A 37 2.60 13.80 4.43
C ASP A 37 2.79 12.28 4.58
N HIS A 38 2.45 11.73 5.75
CA HIS A 38 2.51 10.28 5.99
C HIS A 38 1.57 9.51 5.06
N TYR A 39 0.33 9.94 4.91
CA TYR A 39 -0.64 9.27 4.03
C TYR A 39 -0.25 9.39 2.55
N ILE A 40 0.24 10.54 2.11
CA ILE A 40 0.71 10.74 0.73
C ILE A 40 1.92 9.85 0.46
N THR A 41 2.88 9.81 1.38
CA THR A 41 4.07 8.96 1.28
C THR A 41 3.70 7.48 1.23
N PHE A 42 2.75 7.07 2.07
CA PHE A 42 2.23 5.69 2.07
C PHE A 42 1.61 5.32 0.73
N LEU A 43 0.74 6.18 0.17
CA LEU A 43 0.14 5.96 -1.15
C LEU A 43 1.20 5.90 -2.25
N ALA A 44 2.18 6.80 -2.23
CA ALA A 44 3.30 6.78 -3.18
C ALA A 44 4.12 5.49 -3.06
N GLY A 45 4.32 5.00 -1.83
CA GLY A 45 4.98 3.73 -1.54
C GLY A 45 4.27 2.53 -2.18
N ILE A 46 2.94 2.54 -2.23
CA ILE A 46 2.14 1.50 -2.91
C ILE A 46 2.50 1.43 -4.40
N PHE A 47 2.53 2.57 -5.11
CA PHE A 47 2.95 2.62 -6.51
C PHE A 47 4.37 2.08 -6.73
N ARG A 48 5.30 2.45 -5.84
CA ARG A 48 6.67 1.94 -5.89
C ARG A 48 6.69 0.42 -5.72
N SER A 49 6.03 -0.09 -4.71
CA SER A 49 6.07 -1.52 -4.36
C SER A 49 5.46 -2.43 -5.43
N ILE A 50 4.37 -2.02 -6.07
CA ILE A 50 3.76 -2.79 -7.17
C ILE A 50 4.72 -2.95 -8.34
N ARG A 51 5.62 -2.01 -8.58
CA ARG A 51 6.62 -2.06 -9.67
C ARG A 51 7.67 -3.15 -9.49
N PHE A 52 7.90 -3.65 -8.26
CA PHE A 52 8.80 -4.78 -7.99
C PHE A 52 8.20 -6.14 -8.34
N GLY A 53 6.91 -6.23 -8.53
CA GLY A 53 6.23 -7.47 -8.92
C GLY A 53 4.84 -7.58 -8.32
N ALA A 54 3.85 -7.37 -9.16
CA ALA A 54 2.44 -7.40 -8.76
C ALA A 54 1.93 -8.80 -8.34
N SER A 55 2.70 -9.86 -8.62
CA SER A 55 2.36 -11.25 -8.25
C SER A 55 3.05 -11.75 -6.96
N SER A 56 4.00 -10.99 -6.42
CA SER A 56 4.62 -11.33 -5.13
C SER A 56 3.65 -11.06 -3.97
N ALA A 57 3.90 -11.66 -2.79
CA ALA A 57 3.09 -11.43 -1.59
C ALA A 57 2.97 -9.92 -1.27
N HIS A 58 4.07 -9.18 -1.31
CA HIS A 58 4.13 -7.73 -1.17
C HIS A 58 3.32 -7.01 -2.27
N GLY A 59 3.49 -7.40 -3.53
CA GLY A 59 2.78 -6.82 -4.65
C GLY A 59 1.28 -6.98 -4.55
N VAL A 60 0.81 -8.19 -4.23
CA VAL A 60 -0.62 -8.46 -4.03
C VAL A 60 -1.16 -7.69 -2.83
N ALA A 61 -0.42 -7.63 -1.71
CA ALA A 61 -0.82 -6.82 -0.53
C ALA A 61 -0.97 -5.33 -0.87
N ASN A 62 -0.07 -4.79 -1.69
CA ASN A 62 -0.16 -3.41 -2.18
C ASN A 62 -1.36 -3.19 -3.12
N LEU A 63 -1.66 -4.15 -4.00
CA LEU A 63 -2.84 -4.09 -4.86
C LEU A 63 -4.14 -4.12 -4.06
N VAL A 64 -4.22 -4.99 -3.05
CA VAL A 64 -5.37 -5.05 -2.14
C VAL A 64 -5.60 -3.68 -1.48
N ARG A 65 -4.54 -3.06 -0.93
CA ARG A 65 -4.64 -1.73 -0.32
C ARG A 65 -5.07 -0.66 -1.32
N PHE A 66 -4.42 -0.63 -2.49
CA PHE A 66 -4.75 0.34 -3.52
C PHE A 66 -6.22 0.30 -3.90
N ASN A 67 -6.72 -0.86 -4.32
CA ASN A 67 -8.08 -1.00 -4.81
C ASN A 67 -9.13 -0.82 -3.69
N PHE A 68 -8.83 -1.28 -2.48
CA PHE A 68 -9.70 -1.05 -1.33
C PHE A 68 -9.81 0.43 -0.97
N PHE A 69 -8.68 1.13 -0.90
CA PHE A 69 -8.64 2.57 -0.60
C PHE A 69 -9.31 3.40 -1.69
N GLU A 70 -9.15 3.03 -2.96
CA GLU A 70 -9.85 3.67 -4.07
C GLU A 70 -11.37 3.48 -3.95
N GLU A 71 -11.85 2.24 -3.72
CA GLU A 71 -13.27 1.93 -3.51
C GLU A 71 -13.87 2.73 -2.33
N LYS A 72 -13.11 2.92 -1.25
CA LYS A 72 -13.53 3.71 -0.09
C LYS A 72 -13.40 5.23 -0.30
N GLY A 73 -12.83 5.66 -1.41
CA GLY A 73 -12.59 7.07 -1.70
C GLY A 73 -11.53 7.69 -0.79
N ALA A 74 -10.64 6.87 -0.22
CA ALA A 74 -9.51 7.32 0.59
C ALA A 74 -8.55 8.19 -0.22
N PHE A 75 -8.52 7.99 -1.51
CA PHE A 75 -7.91 8.88 -2.49
C PHE A 75 -8.78 8.94 -3.76
N THR A 76 -8.55 9.96 -4.57
CA THR A 76 -9.19 10.11 -5.88
C THR A 76 -8.13 10.46 -6.92
N ARG A 77 -8.36 10.01 -8.14
CA ARG A 77 -7.58 10.42 -9.32
C ARG A 77 -8.34 11.50 -10.07
N GLY A 78 -7.76 12.68 -10.18
CA GLY A 78 -8.34 13.78 -10.95
C GLY A 78 -8.21 13.59 -12.47
N SER A 79 -8.95 14.40 -13.23
CA SER A 79 -8.82 14.46 -14.70
C SER A 79 -7.45 14.91 -15.18
N ASP A 80 -6.69 15.59 -14.31
CA ASP A 80 -5.29 15.96 -14.51
C ASP A 80 -4.31 14.79 -14.30
N GLY A 81 -4.81 13.61 -13.95
CA GLY A 81 -4.01 12.42 -13.70
C GLY A 81 -3.26 12.42 -12.36
N LEU A 82 -3.57 13.36 -11.46
CA LEU A 82 -2.96 13.41 -10.13
C LEU A 82 -3.85 12.71 -9.10
N TYR A 83 -3.19 12.02 -8.16
CA TYR A 83 -3.84 11.38 -7.03
C TYR A 83 -3.88 12.34 -5.84
N ARG A 84 -5.03 12.39 -5.16
CA ARG A 84 -5.26 13.25 -4.00
C ARG A 84 -5.84 12.45 -2.86
N VAL A 85 -5.20 12.49 -1.71
CA VAL A 85 -5.63 11.79 -0.50
C VAL A 85 -6.74 12.58 0.19
N ASN A 86 -7.79 11.88 0.62
CA ASN A 86 -8.78 12.38 1.54
C ASN A 86 -8.42 11.86 2.94
N LEU A 87 -7.99 12.74 3.85
CA LEU A 87 -7.45 12.37 5.15
C LEU A 87 -8.45 11.57 6.01
N GLU A 88 -9.69 12.05 6.11
CA GLU A 88 -10.72 11.41 6.92
C GLU A 88 -11.08 10.02 6.39
N LYS A 89 -11.26 9.90 5.08
CA LYS A 89 -11.57 8.62 4.44
C LYS A 89 -10.38 7.66 4.45
N MET A 90 -9.15 8.17 4.37
CA MET A 90 -7.94 7.35 4.48
C MET A 90 -7.84 6.73 5.87
N ALA A 91 -8.05 7.53 6.92
CA ALA A 91 -8.07 7.05 8.31
C ALA A 91 -9.10 5.92 8.48
N ARG A 92 -10.35 6.15 8.07
CA ARG A 92 -11.43 5.16 8.16
C ARG A 92 -11.13 3.89 7.34
N ALA A 93 -10.64 4.04 6.13
CA ALA A 93 -10.32 2.91 5.27
C ALA A 93 -9.14 2.09 5.81
N THR A 94 -8.15 2.74 6.42
CA THR A 94 -7.04 2.06 7.12
C THR A 94 -7.54 1.25 8.30
N GLU A 95 -8.39 1.82 9.15
CA GLU A 95 -8.99 1.12 10.29
C GLU A 95 -9.85 -0.08 9.83
N GLU A 96 -10.71 0.13 8.82
CA GLU A 96 -11.57 -0.92 8.28
C GLU A 96 -10.76 -2.07 7.68
N LEU A 97 -9.76 -1.77 6.83
CA LEU A 97 -8.93 -2.80 6.21
C LEU A 97 -8.07 -3.55 7.23
N THR A 98 -7.55 -2.83 8.24
CA THR A 98 -6.84 -3.44 9.37
C THR A 98 -7.74 -4.43 10.10
N THR A 99 -8.96 -4.02 10.43
CA THR A 99 -9.95 -4.87 11.11
C THR A 99 -10.29 -6.12 10.31
N ILE A 100 -10.53 -5.98 9.00
CA ILE A 100 -10.81 -7.09 8.09
C ILE A 100 -9.63 -8.08 8.07
N THR A 101 -8.41 -7.56 7.92
CA THR A 101 -7.20 -8.39 7.86
C THR A 101 -6.97 -9.16 9.15
N LEU A 102 -7.10 -8.49 10.31
CA LEU A 102 -6.95 -9.12 11.62
C LEU A 102 -8.02 -10.19 11.86
N LYS A 103 -9.27 -9.97 11.42
CA LYS A 103 -10.33 -10.98 11.51
C LYS A 103 -10.01 -12.20 10.66
N PHE A 104 -9.60 -12.05 9.40
CA PHE A 104 -9.19 -13.19 8.58
C PHE A 104 -8.10 -14.02 9.26
N GLN A 105 -7.13 -13.37 9.88
CA GLN A 105 -6.03 -14.06 10.58
C GLN A 105 -6.49 -14.69 11.90
N GLY A 106 -7.27 -13.97 12.71
CA GLY A 106 -7.74 -14.44 14.02
C GLY A 106 -8.72 -15.60 13.92
N ASP A 107 -9.65 -15.54 12.95
CA ASP A 107 -10.67 -16.55 12.72
C ASP A 107 -10.18 -17.72 11.84
N GLY A 108 -9.05 -17.55 11.18
CA GLY A 108 -8.54 -18.52 10.21
C GLY A 108 -9.43 -18.62 8.95
N ASP A 109 -10.20 -17.56 8.63
CA ASP A 109 -11.15 -17.54 7.52
C ASP A 109 -10.43 -17.51 6.16
N TYR A 110 -10.04 -18.69 5.69
CA TYR A 110 -9.40 -18.85 4.40
C TYR A 110 -10.31 -18.49 3.22
N ALA A 111 -11.59 -18.86 3.29
CA ALA A 111 -12.52 -18.64 2.18
C ALA A 111 -12.81 -17.14 1.99
N GLY A 112 -13.07 -16.44 3.08
CA GLY A 112 -13.25 -14.97 3.07
C GLY A 112 -11.99 -14.24 2.61
N ALA A 113 -10.83 -14.61 3.13
CA ALA A 113 -9.56 -14.03 2.73
C ALA A 113 -9.27 -14.26 1.24
N LYS A 114 -9.54 -15.45 0.72
CA LYS A 114 -9.36 -15.77 -0.71
C LYS A 114 -10.25 -14.89 -1.58
N ALA A 115 -11.54 -14.82 -1.30
CA ALA A 115 -12.49 -14.00 -2.05
C ALA A 115 -12.09 -12.51 -2.00
N PHE A 116 -11.60 -12.03 -0.85
CA PHE A 116 -11.16 -10.66 -0.66
C PHE A 116 -9.91 -10.34 -1.50
N VAL A 117 -8.90 -11.22 -1.47
CA VAL A 117 -7.68 -11.06 -2.27
C VAL A 117 -8.00 -11.19 -3.78
N GLU A 118 -8.89 -12.09 -4.17
CA GLU A 118 -9.34 -12.21 -5.57
C GLU A 118 -10.07 -10.95 -6.06
N LYS A 119 -10.82 -10.28 -5.19
CA LYS A 119 -11.50 -9.02 -5.51
C LYS A 119 -10.50 -7.87 -5.69
N TYR A 120 -9.63 -7.67 -4.71
CA TYR A 120 -8.81 -6.46 -4.61
C TYR A 120 -7.36 -6.62 -5.11
N GLY A 121 -6.84 -7.84 -5.21
CA GLY A 121 -5.44 -8.11 -5.55
C GLY A 121 -5.13 -8.06 -7.05
N LYS A 122 -5.81 -7.22 -7.84
CA LYS A 122 -5.66 -7.16 -9.30
C LYS A 122 -5.21 -5.79 -9.76
N VAL A 123 -4.39 -5.76 -10.81
CA VAL A 123 -4.04 -4.51 -11.50
C VAL A 123 -5.21 -4.11 -12.39
N GLY A 124 -5.83 -2.96 -12.08
CA GLY A 124 -6.87 -2.38 -12.94
C GLY A 124 -6.26 -1.60 -14.12
N PRO A 125 -7.03 -1.39 -15.21
CA PRO A 125 -6.53 -0.73 -16.42
C PRO A 125 -5.97 0.68 -16.17
N GLN A 126 -6.61 1.44 -15.26
CA GLN A 126 -6.15 2.79 -14.93
C GLN A 126 -4.82 2.77 -14.18
N LEU A 127 -4.68 1.87 -13.19
CA LEU A 127 -3.44 1.70 -12.46
C LEU A 127 -2.32 1.24 -13.40
N GLU A 128 -2.60 0.31 -14.31
CA GLU A 128 -1.62 -0.15 -15.31
C GLU A 128 -1.12 1.00 -16.19
N ALA A 129 -2.03 1.85 -16.68
CA ALA A 129 -1.67 3.02 -17.47
C ALA A 129 -0.81 4.01 -16.69
N ASP A 130 -1.11 4.24 -15.41
CA ASP A 130 -0.35 5.16 -14.56
C ASP A 130 1.03 4.57 -14.20
N LEU A 131 1.13 3.27 -13.93
CA LEU A 131 2.42 2.59 -13.73
C LEU A 131 3.31 2.65 -14.98
N ALA A 132 2.70 2.56 -16.17
CA ALA A 132 3.43 2.70 -17.43
C ALA A 132 4.11 4.08 -17.60
N ARG A 133 3.53 5.14 -17.02
CA ARG A 133 4.13 6.49 -17.01
C ARG A 133 5.41 6.56 -16.18
N LEU A 134 5.56 5.65 -15.22
CA LEU A 134 6.71 5.61 -14.30
C LEU A 134 7.90 4.80 -14.82
N LYS A 135 7.81 4.21 -16.02
CA LYS A 135 8.88 3.34 -16.58
C LYS A 135 10.26 4.01 -16.67
N LYS A 136 10.31 5.35 -16.81
CA LYS A 136 11.57 6.10 -16.88
C LYS A 136 12.18 6.40 -15.52
N ILE A 137 11.42 6.17 -14.43
CA ILE A 137 11.90 6.38 -13.07
C ILE A 137 12.49 5.05 -12.59
N PRO A 138 13.74 5.00 -12.13
CA PRO A 138 14.29 3.78 -11.54
C PRO A 138 13.40 3.21 -10.45
N THR A 139 13.24 1.90 -10.40
CA THR A 139 12.47 1.23 -9.34
C THR A 139 13.21 1.24 -8.02
N ASP A 140 14.55 1.20 -8.10
CA ASP A 140 15.40 1.22 -6.94
C ASP A 140 16.69 1.99 -7.21
N ILE A 141 17.42 2.27 -6.14
CA ILE A 141 18.74 2.86 -6.22
C ILE A 141 19.72 1.72 -6.56
N VAL A 142 20.44 1.89 -7.66
CA VAL A 142 21.54 1.00 -8.02
C VAL A 142 22.83 1.63 -7.51
N PHE A 143 23.46 0.99 -6.54
CA PHE A 143 24.75 1.43 -6.04
C PHE A 143 25.87 0.85 -6.95
N GLU A 144 26.77 1.69 -7.39
CA GLU A 144 28.05 1.21 -7.91
C GLU A 144 28.84 0.64 -6.74
N GLN A 145 28.97 -0.68 -6.72
CA GLN A 145 29.71 -1.38 -5.67
C GLN A 145 30.96 -2.00 -6.27
N GLY A 146 32.07 -1.81 -5.59
CA GLY A 146 33.25 -2.58 -5.83
C GLY A 146 34.45 -1.80 -6.33
N VAL A 147 35.46 -2.57 -6.72
CA VAL A 147 36.79 -2.11 -7.14
C VAL A 147 36.75 -1.21 -8.36
N GLU A 148 35.75 -1.37 -9.24
CA GLU A 148 35.59 -0.54 -10.43
C GLU A 148 35.31 0.93 -10.08
N ALA A 149 34.57 1.19 -8.99
CA ALA A 149 34.30 2.54 -8.48
C ALA A 149 35.56 3.20 -7.89
N LEU A 150 36.57 2.39 -7.55
CA LEU A 150 37.87 2.82 -7.01
C LEU A 150 38.94 2.93 -8.11
N GLY A 151 38.63 2.57 -9.34
CA GLY A 151 39.54 2.62 -10.46
C GLY A 151 40.67 1.59 -10.40
N ILE A 152 40.42 0.44 -9.73
CA ILE A 152 41.36 -0.65 -9.55
C ILE A 152 40.92 -1.85 -10.38
#